data_a2954e54d11b961eccfb5f12395f7c3a
#
_entry.id   a2954e54d11b961eccfb5f12395f7c3a
#
_cell.length_a   1.000
_cell.length_b   1.000
_cell.length_c   1.000
_cell.angle_alpha   90.00
_cell.angle_beta   90.00
_cell.angle_gamma   90.00
#
_symmetry.space_group_name_H-M   'P 1'
#
loop_
_entity.id
_entity.type
_entity.pdbx_description
1 polymer ?
#
loop_
_entity_poly.entity_id
_entity_poly.type
_entity_poly.pdbx_seq_one_letter_code
_entity_poly.pdbx_strand_id
1 'polypeptide(L)'
;MRSVPVLVRSVTAAAQAAVWSPDARRVLEHAGGALRVLGGPGTGKTTLVAHTVADRVLRGVDPERVLVLTSSRRAAADLRDRIVERLVAHGVTPTVRELLVRTVHSYAFAVLRLQAQLQDLPPPRLLSGPDQDVVIRELLAGQRAVGGRGWPARLRLALGLPAFATELRDLLMRAAERGLAPEDLIALGRTKGRDEWVAAGRFFRTYEQVMLLRGSVGTAAPQATAPALDAAELVSAALLVLDTDAEVMRREADRVRHLIVDDAQHLDPLQAALVNRLGAGAHELLLFGDPDQTIFSFRGADPGLLTTGGRPAIRLSIDHRMAPAVRAAVSRLAGRLPGPRGALHGPVGQQPAGEVAVRVFGSAATEASWVANQLR
;
A
#
# COMPACT_ATOMS: atom_id res chain seq x y z
N MET A 1 12.77 48.56 -8.50
CA MET A 1 12.41 47.23 -9.03
C MET A 1 12.85 46.20 -8.00
N ARG A 2 11.91 45.52 -7.33
CA ARG A 2 12.22 44.44 -6.40
C ARG A 2 12.32 43.16 -7.20
N SER A 3 13.50 42.54 -7.21
CA SER A 3 13.68 41.21 -7.84
C SER A 3 12.90 40.18 -7.08
N VAL A 4 11.99 39.48 -7.76
CA VAL A 4 11.28 38.30 -7.24
C VAL A 4 12.34 37.20 -7.13
N PRO A 5 12.48 36.53 -5.97
CA PRO A 5 13.41 35.42 -5.85
C PRO A 5 12.89 34.25 -6.69
N VAL A 6 13.63 33.86 -7.70
CA VAL A 6 13.39 32.66 -8.49
C VAL A 6 14.08 31.51 -7.76
N LEU A 7 13.32 30.55 -7.30
CA LEU A 7 13.84 29.27 -6.78
C LEU A 7 14.46 28.49 -7.96
N VAL A 8 15.76 28.65 -8.16
CA VAL A 8 16.52 27.78 -9.05
C VAL A 8 16.84 26.51 -8.29
N ARG A 9 16.16 25.41 -8.64
CA ARG A 9 16.54 24.07 -8.18
C ARG A 9 17.93 23.80 -8.76
N SER A 10 18.98 23.81 -7.93
CA SER A 10 20.31 23.42 -8.40
C SER A 10 20.26 21.98 -8.88
N VAL A 11 20.57 21.77 -10.14
CA VAL A 11 20.81 20.43 -10.70
C VAL A 11 22.06 19.91 -10.01
N THR A 12 21.88 19.08 -9.00
CA THR A 12 22.97 18.47 -8.25
C THR A 12 23.82 17.62 -9.21
N ALA A 13 25.13 17.70 -9.04
CA ALA A 13 26.18 17.08 -9.82
C ALA A 13 25.82 15.71 -10.42
N ALA A 14 26.38 15.45 -11.62
CA ALA A 14 26.27 14.20 -12.37
C ALA A 14 26.19 13.00 -11.44
N ALA A 15 25.07 12.28 -11.52
CA ALA A 15 24.84 11.09 -10.71
C ALA A 15 26.00 10.12 -10.91
N GLN A 16 26.84 9.96 -9.90
CA GLN A 16 27.89 8.94 -9.92
C GLN A 16 27.27 7.62 -10.33
N ALA A 17 27.86 6.95 -11.33
CA ALA A 17 27.40 5.66 -11.79
C ALA A 17 27.32 4.72 -10.58
N ALA A 18 26.12 4.30 -10.23
CA ALA A 18 25.92 3.42 -9.08
C ALA A 18 26.63 2.10 -9.34
N VAL A 19 27.56 1.73 -8.46
CA VAL A 19 28.21 0.42 -8.52
C VAL A 19 27.23 -0.61 -7.96
N TRP A 20 26.60 -1.36 -8.85
CA TRP A 20 25.62 -2.39 -8.48
C TRP A 20 26.29 -3.68 -8.04
N SER A 21 25.77 -4.28 -6.97
CA SER A 21 26.09 -5.64 -6.60
C SER A 21 25.69 -6.64 -7.70
N PRO A 22 26.28 -7.84 -7.75
CA PRO A 22 25.87 -8.87 -8.71
C PRO A 22 24.36 -9.16 -8.65
N ASP A 23 23.78 -9.21 -7.46
CA ASP A 23 22.33 -9.45 -7.29
C ASP A 23 21.50 -8.31 -7.88
N ALA A 24 21.87 -7.06 -7.63
CA ALA A 24 21.18 -5.90 -8.19
C ALA A 24 21.30 -5.85 -9.72
N ARG A 25 22.44 -6.23 -10.29
CA ARG A 25 22.61 -6.34 -11.76
C ARG A 25 21.68 -7.39 -12.36
N ARG A 26 21.54 -8.56 -11.72
CA ARG A 26 20.60 -9.60 -12.17
C ARG A 26 19.14 -9.09 -12.21
N VAL A 27 18.75 -8.18 -11.30
CA VAL A 27 17.42 -7.53 -11.36
C VAL A 27 17.34 -6.58 -12.55
N LEU A 28 18.34 -5.75 -12.80
CA LEU A 28 18.38 -4.83 -13.95
C LEU A 28 18.38 -5.58 -15.29
N GLU A 29 19.02 -6.74 -15.35
CA GLU A 29 19.13 -7.62 -16.52
C GLU A 29 17.94 -8.57 -16.68
N HIS A 30 16.98 -8.57 -15.74
CA HIS A 30 15.80 -9.44 -15.81
C HIS A 30 15.00 -9.14 -17.07
N ALA A 31 14.74 -10.15 -17.88
CA ALA A 31 14.21 -10.00 -19.22
C ALA A 31 12.70 -10.21 -19.33
N GLY A 32 12.01 -10.52 -18.24
CA GLY A 32 10.56 -10.75 -18.23
C GLY A 32 10.11 -11.86 -17.28
N GLY A 33 8.78 -11.99 -17.13
CA GLY A 33 8.19 -12.87 -16.15
C GLY A 33 8.13 -12.28 -14.74
N ALA A 34 7.76 -13.10 -13.76
CA ALA A 34 7.58 -12.64 -12.39
C ALA A 34 8.84 -12.90 -11.54
N LEU A 35 9.30 -11.88 -10.81
CA LEU A 35 10.47 -11.95 -9.94
C LEU A 35 10.20 -11.24 -8.61
N ARG A 36 10.58 -11.86 -7.50
CA ARG A 36 10.62 -11.24 -6.17
C ARG A 36 12.02 -10.70 -5.89
N VAL A 37 12.10 -9.45 -5.43
CA VAL A 37 13.35 -8.80 -5.05
C VAL A 37 13.29 -8.53 -3.54
N LEU A 38 13.92 -9.38 -2.79
CA LEU A 38 13.90 -9.35 -1.33
C LEU A 38 15.15 -8.63 -0.80
N GLY A 39 14.97 -7.78 0.19
CA GLY A 39 16.12 -7.11 0.79
C GLY A 39 15.73 -6.40 2.09
N GLY A 40 16.61 -6.45 3.07
CA GLY A 40 16.44 -5.77 4.35
C GLY A 40 16.44 -4.24 4.23
N PRO A 41 16.29 -3.53 5.36
CA PRO A 41 16.43 -2.08 5.40
C PRO A 41 17.81 -1.67 4.87
N GLY A 42 17.86 -0.60 4.07
CA GLY A 42 19.13 -0.06 3.56
C GLY A 42 19.75 -0.80 2.38
N THR A 43 19.16 -1.89 1.88
CA THR A 43 19.69 -2.65 0.74
C THR A 43 19.45 -1.99 -0.63
N GLY A 44 18.84 -0.81 -0.66
CA GLY A 44 18.66 -0.04 -1.88
C GLY A 44 17.48 -0.46 -2.75
N LYS A 45 16.47 -1.19 -2.22
CA LYS A 45 15.26 -1.62 -2.97
C LYS A 45 14.64 -0.50 -3.79
N THR A 46 14.18 0.58 -3.16
CA THR A 46 13.53 1.71 -3.83
C THR A 46 14.46 2.41 -4.83
N THR A 47 15.75 2.48 -4.53
CA THR A 47 16.74 3.00 -5.48
C THR A 47 16.84 2.10 -6.70
N LEU A 48 16.85 0.78 -6.51
CA LEU A 48 16.88 -0.19 -7.60
C LEU A 48 15.58 -0.15 -8.43
N VAL A 49 14.41 0.06 -7.79
CA VAL A 49 13.14 0.33 -8.50
C VAL A 49 13.29 1.52 -9.45
N ALA A 50 13.78 2.66 -8.95
CA ALA A 50 13.96 3.86 -9.77
C ALA A 50 14.93 3.61 -10.95
N HIS A 51 16.01 2.88 -10.71
CA HIS A 51 16.97 2.49 -11.75
C HIS A 51 16.35 1.53 -12.77
N THR A 52 15.60 0.54 -12.33
CA THR A 52 14.96 -0.44 -13.22
C THR A 52 13.99 0.26 -14.16
N VAL A 53 13.12 1.15 -13.64
CA VAL A 53 12.20 1.93 -14.46
C VAL A 53 12.96 2.79 -15.48
N ALA A 54 13.96 3.55 -15.04
CA ALA A 54 14.75 4.39 -15.93
C ALA A 54 15.47 3.56 -17.00
N ASP A 55 16.05 2.41 -16.65
CA ASP A 55 16.71 1.49 -17.59
C ASP A 55 15.74 0.95 -18.66
N ARG A 56 14.50 0.56 -18.26
CA ARG A 56 13.47 0.12 -19.21
C ARG A 56 13.11 1.23 -20.21
N VAL A 57 12.91 2.47 -19.71
CA VAL A 57 12.62 3.64 -20.56
C VAL A 57 13.79 3.96 -21.48
N LEU A 58 15.02 3.95 -20.99
CA LEU A 58 16.23 4.18 -21.79
C LEU A 58 16.45 3.12 -22.87
N ARG A 59 16.00 1.89 -22.65
CA ARG A 59 15.99 0.81 -23.66
C ARG A 59 14.80 0.91 -24.64
N GLY A 60 14.00 1.96 -24.58
CA GLY A 60 12.92 2.22 -25.54
C GLY A 60 11.54 1.74 -25.12
N VAL A 61 11.36 1.30 -23.87
CA VAL A 61 10.03 1.01 -23.34
C VAL A 61 9.27 2.33 -23.14
N ASP A 62 8.05 2.40 -23.66
CA ASP A 62 7.18 3.54 -23.46
C ASP A 62 6.89 3.75 -21.97
N PRO A 63 7.16 4.93 -21.39
CA PRO A 63 6.89 5.23 -19.98
C PRO A 63 5.46 4.93 -19.54
N GLU A 64 4.47 5.09 -20.39
CA GLU A 64 3.05 4.79 -20.11
C GLU A 64 2.77 3.29 -19.99
N ARG A 65 3.70 2.44 -20.44
CA ARG A 65 3.62 0.98 -20.29
C ARG A 65 4.29 0.44 -19.05
N VAL A 66 4.86 1.32 -18.22
CA VAL A 66 5.50 0.97 -16.95
C VAL A 66 4.64 1.49 -15.81
N LEU A 67 3.97 0.58 -15.11
CA LEU A 67 3.21 0.90 -13.90
C LEU A 67 4.04 0.58 -12.66
N VAL A 68 4.23 1.58 -11.79
CA VAL A 68 4.86 1.41 -10.50
C VAL A 68 3.83 1.62 -9.40
N LEU A 69 3.65 0.63 -8.54
CA LEU A 69 2.75 0.70 -7.40
C LEU A 69 3.55 0.85 -6.10
N THR A 70 3.10 1.75 -5.24
CA THR A 70 3.74 2.04 -3.95
C THR A 70 2.72 2.07 -2.81
N SER A 71 3.21 2.02 -1.58
CA SER A 71 2.38 1.97 -0.36
C SER A 71 1.70 3.31 -0.01
N SER A 72 2.20 4.46 -0.52
CA SER A 72 1.64 5.77 -0.18
C SER A 72 1.81 6.80 -1.31
N ARG A 73 0.97 7.86 -1.29
CA ARG A 73 1.07 8.99 -2.23
C ARG A 73 2.43 9.71 -2.14
N ARG A 74 2.98 9.81 -0.93
CA ARG A 74 4.30 10.41 -0.70
C ARG A 74 5.40 9.55 -1.33
N ALA A 75 5.38 8.24 -1.09
CA ALA A 75 6.32 7.33 -1.71
C ALA A 75 6.24 7.36 -3.25
N ALA A 76 5.01 7.48 -3.80
CA ALA A 76 4.81 7.62 -5.24
C ALA A 76 5.43 8.91 -5.79
N ALA A 77 5.29 10.04 -5.09
CA ALA A 77 5.88 11.32 -5.49
C ALA A 77 7.42 11.25 -5.42
N ASP A 78 7.97 10.81 -4.29
CA ASP A 78 9.42 10.68 -4.08
C ASP A 78 10.07 9.75 -5.12
N LEU A 79 9.39 8.64 -5.45
CA LEU A 79 9.89 7.68 -6.44
C LEU A 79 9.82 8.24 -7.85
N ARG A 80 8.74 8.95 -8.20
CA ARG A 80 8.61 9.64 -9.49
C ARG A 80 9.73 10.65 -9.69
N ASP A 81 10.01 11.48 -8.67
CA ASP A 81 11.08 12.48 -8.73
C ASP A 81 12.44 11.82 -8.99
N ARG A 82 12.76 10.74 -8.29
CA ARG A 82 14.00 9.97 -8.50
C ARG A 82 14.12 9.36 -9.90
N ILE A 83 13.03 8.87 -10.46
CA ILE A 83 13.01 8.31 -11.83
C ILE A 83 13.25 9.44 -12.84
N VAL A 84 12.55 10.58 -12.69
CA VAL A 84 12.70 11.74 -13.56
C VAL A 84 14.12 12.30 -13.50
N GLU A 85 14.70 12.48 -12.32
CA GLU A 85 16.09 12.93 -12.14
C GLU A 85 17.06 12.04 -12.90
N ARG A 86 16.82 10.71 -12.88
CA ARG A 86 17.67 9.77 -13.63
C ARG A 86 17.51 9.89 -15.14
N LEU A 87 16.30 9.97 -15.63
CA LEU A 87 16.03 10.11 -17.06
C LEU A 87 16.65 11.40 -17.59
N VAL A 88 16.52 12.49 -16.86
CA VAL A 88 17.13 13.79 -17.20
C VAL A 88 18.66 13.70 -17.21
N ALA A 89 19.27 13.00 -16.24
CA ALA A 89 20.72 12.80 -16.21
C ALA A 89 21.26 12.01 -17.42
N HIS A 90 20.39 11.25 -18.11
CA HIS A 90 20.73 10.53 -19.33
C HIS A 90 20.22 11.23 -20.62
N GLY A 91 19.85 12.52 -20.53
CA GLY A 91 19.43 13.34 -21.67
C GLY A 91 17.98 13.10 -22.14
N VAL A 92 17.20 12.33 -21.40
CA VAL A 92 15.78 12.15 -21.71
C VAL A 92 14.98 13.24 -21.02
N THR A 93 14.42 14.16 -21.79
CA THR A 93 13.51 15.19 -21.28
C THR A 93 12.10 14.60 -21.21
N PRO A 94 11.48 14.42 -20.03
CA PRO A 94 10.12 13.92 -19.93
C PRO A 94 9.14 15.02 -20.36
N THR A 95 8.95 15.22 -21.65
CA THR A 95 8.16 16.35 -22.15
C THR A 95 6.70 16.02 -22.46
N VAL A 96 6.29 14.74 -22.53
CA VAL A 96 4.94 14.45 -23.03
C VAL A 96 4.27 13.23 -22.40
N ARG A 97 4.99 12.31 -21.75
CA ARG A 97 4.39 11.07 -21.27
C ARG A 97 4.60 10.87 -19.77
N GLU A 98 3.51 10.76 -19.05
CA GLU A 98 3.52 10.67 -17.59
C GLU A 98 3.84 9.26 -17.12
N LEU A 99 4.92 9.13 -16.34
CA LEU A 99 5.23 7.90 -15.63
C LEU A 99 4.08 7.51 -14.69
N LEU A 100 3.60 6.29 -14.81
CA LEU A 100 2.49 5.79 -14.00
C LEU A 100 2.99 5.29 -12.64
N VAL A 101 3.42 6.20 -11.76
CA VAL A 101 3.75 5.88 -10.36
C VAL A 101 2.56 6.22 -9.48
N ARG A 102 1.92 5.20 -8.89
CA ARG A 102 0.63 5.33 -8.19
C ARG A 102 0.58 4.46 -6.94
N THR A 103 -0.39 4.74 -6.06
CA THR A 103 -0.81 3.76 -5.05
C THR A 103 -1.80 2.78 -5.66
N VAL A 104 -1.95 1.58 -5.06
CA VAL A 104 -2.92 0.58 -5.53
C VAL A 104 -4.33 1.16 -5.58
N HIS A 105 -4.77 1.90 -4.57
CA HIS A 105 -6.08 2.56 -4.56
C HIS A 105 -6.24 3.59 -5.70
N SER A 106 -5.20 4.40 -5.96
CA SER A 106 -5.23 5.37 -7.06
C SER A 106 -5.32 4.68 -8.42
N TYR A 107 -4.70 3.51 -8.56
CA TYR A 107 -4.79 2.70 -9.76
C TYR A 107 -6.16 2.04 -9.90
N ALA A 108 -6.68 1.42 -8.83
CA ALA A 108 -8.03 0.85 -8.80
C ALA A 108 -9.10 1.88 -9.21
N PHE A 109 -8.99 3.11 -8.70
CA PHE A 109 -9.86 4.21 -9.11
C PHE A 109 -9.75 4.54 -10.61
N ALA A 110 -8.54 4.48 -11.19
CA ALA A 110 -8.35 4.71 -12.61
C ALA A 110 -8.99 3.61 -13.48
N VAL A 111 -8.94 2.34 -13.05
CA VAL A 111 -9.62 1.22 -13.72
C VAL A 111 -11.13 1.43 -13.74
N LEU A 112 -11.73 1.78 -12.61
CA LEU A 112 -13.18 2.05 -12.54
C LEU A 112 -13.59 3.29 -13.35
N ARG A 113 -12.75 4.32 -13.40
CA ARG A 113 -12.99 5.47 -14.28
C ARG A 113 -12.96 5.08 -15.76
N LEU A 114 -12.03 4.20 -16.14
CA LEU A 114 -11.95 3.69 -17.52
C LEU A 114 -13.23 2.94 -17.88
N GLN A 115 -13.70 2.04 -17.01
CA GLN A 115 -14.96 1.33 -17.20
C GLN A 115 -16.13 2.30 -17.34
N ALA A 116 -16.25 3.26 -16.42
CA ALA A 116 -17.32 4.26 -16.46
C ALA A 116 -17.31 5.05 -17.77
N GLN A 117 -16.13 5.45 -18.27
CA GLN A 117 -15.98 6.12 -19.55
C GLN A 117 -16.41 5.24 -20.73
N LEU A 118 -16.10 3.94 -20.71
CA LEU A 118 -16.49 3.01 -21.77
C LEU A 118 -18.00 2.73 -21.81
N GLN A 119 -18.64 2.84 -20.65
CA GLN A 119 -20.08 2.59 -20.47
C GLN A 119 -20.92 3.87 -20.45
N ASP A 120 -20.29 5.04 -20.66
CA ASP A 120 -20.93 6.37 -20.54
C ASP A 120 -21.64 6.57 -19.19
N LEU A 121 -21.02 6.10 -18.13
CA LEU A 121 -21.48 6.20 -16.75
C LEU A 121 -20.68 7.24 -15.95
N PRO A 122 -21.25 7.83 -14.89
CA PRO A 122 -20.50 8.70 -14.01
C PRO A 122 -19.42 7.89 -13.24
N PRO A 123 -18.21 8.45 -13.08
CA PRO A 123 -17.15 7.77 -12.36
C PRO A 123 -17.51 7.62 -10.86
N PRO A 124 -17.01 6.57 -10.19
CA PRO A 124 -17.27 6.36 -8.78
C PRO A 124 -16.72 7.52 -7.92
N ARG A 125 -17.31 7.73 -6.76
CA ARG A 125 -16.87 8.68 -5.74
C ARG A 125 -16.19 7.91 -4.62
N LEU A 126 -15.04 8.40 -4.17
CA LEU A 126 -14.36 7.82 -3.01
C LEU A 126 -14.96 8.37 -1.71
N LEU A 127 -15.38 7.48 -0.82
CA LEU A 127 -15.76 7.81 0.55
C LEU A 127 -14.49 7.99 1.40
N SER A 128 -14.41 9.11 2.08
CA SER A 128 -13.33 9.32 3.05
C SER A 128 -13.64 8.61 4.39
N GLY A 129 -12.60 8.33 5.18
CA GLY A 129 -12.79 7.76 6.53
C GLY A 129 -13.73 8.59 7.41
N PRO A 130 -13.64 9.94 7.44
CA PRO A 130 -14.60 10.79 8.12
C PRO A 130 -16.05 10.61 7.66
N ASP A 131 -16.31 10.43 6.35
CA ASP A 131 -17.67 10.19 5.84
C ASP A 131 -18.21 8.85 6.34
N GLN A 132 -17.39 7.81 6.35
CA GLN A 132 -17.74 6.50 6.91
C GLN A 132 -18.03 6.60 8.42
N ASP A 133 -17.17 7.33 9.17
CA ASP A 133 -17.36 7.53 10.61
C ASP A 133 -18.69 8.21 10.94
N VAL A 134 -19.16 9.13 10.09
CA VAL A 134 -20.49 9.76 10.26
C VAL A 134 -21.58 8.70 10.16
N VAL A 135 -21.59 7.91 9.09
CA VAL A 135 -22.60 6.87 8.88
C VAL A 135 -22.59 5.82 10.00
N ILE A 136 -21.39 5.35 10.37
CA ILE A 136 -21.23 4.36 11.45
C ILE A 136 -21.78 4.91 12.78
N ARG A 137 -21.46 6.16 13.12
CA ARG A 137 -21.97 6.80 14.36
C ARG A 137 -23.48 6.97 14.35
N GLU A 138 -24.09 7.36 13.22
CA GLU A 138 -25.55 7.44 13.09
C GLU A 138 -26.23 6.09 13.32
N LEU A 139 -25.69 5.01 12.71
CA LEU A 139 -26.21 3.66 12.89
C LEU A 139 -26.05 3.17 14.34
N LEU A 140 -24.89 3.42 14.95
CA LEU A 140 -24.64 3.08 16.35
C LEU A 140 -25.56 3.85 17.30
N ALA A 141 -25.83 5.13 17.02
CA ALA A 141 -26.77 5.94 17.79
C ALA A 141 -28.19 5.35 17.72
N GLY A 142 -28.63 4.94 16.52
CA GLY A 142 -29.91 4.24 16.34
C GLY A 142 -29.99 2.93 17.13
N GLN A 143 -28.96 2.12 17.09
CA GLN A 143 -28.90 0.85 17.86
C GLN A 143 -28.88 1.12 19.37
N ARG A 144 -28.20 2.16 19.83
CA ARG A 144 -28.18 2.57 21.24
C ARG A 144 -29.54 3.00 21.71
N ALA A 145 -30.30 3.75 20.91
CA ALA A 145 -31.65 4.21 21.25
C ALA A 145 -32.62 3.05 21.54
N VAL A 146 -32.44 1.90 20.89
CA VAL A 146 -33.21 0.67 21.15
C VAL A 146 -32.55 -0.28 22.15
N GLY A 147 -31.63 0.23 22.97
CA GLY A 147 -30.99 -0.49 24.07
C GLY A 147 -29.79 -1.35 23.69
N GLY A 148 -29.26 -1.25 22.46
CA GLY A 148 -28.03 -1.92 22.03
C GLY A 148 -28.08 -3.45 22.09
N ARG A 149 -29.25 -4.06 22.01
CA ARG A 149 -29.47 -5.52 22.25
C ARG A 149 -28.72 -6.43 21.26
N GLY A 150 -28.30 -5.90 20.14
CA GLY A 150 -27.49 -6.62 19.14
C GLY A 150 -26.02 -6.79 19.55
N TRP A 151 -25.57 -6.06 20.58
CA TRP A 151 -24.18 -6.03 21.07
C TRP A 151 -24.03 -6.74 22.41
N PRO A 152 -22.86 -7.36 22.66
CA PRO A 152 -22.53 -7.88 23.98
C PRO A 152 -22.70 -6.84 25.07
N ALA A 153 -23.18 -7.24 26.26
CA ALA A 153 -23.50 -6.32 27.35
C ALA A 153 -22.30 -5.40 27.70
N ARG A 154 -21.07 -5.95 27.69
CA ARG A 154 -19.82 -5.21 27.97
C ARG A 154 -19.51 -4.09 26.98
N LEU A 155 -20.07 -4.12 25.76
CA LEU A 155 -19.80 -3.12 24.72
C LEU A 155 -20.92 -2.07 24.57
N ARG A 156 -22.10 -2.27 25.17
CA ARG A 156 -23.24 -1.38 24.96
C ARG A 156 -22.98 0.06 25.37
N LEU A 157 -22.22 0.29 26.43
CA LEU A 157 -21.83 1.63 26.85
C LEU A 157 -20.84 2.29 25.88
N ALA A 158 -20.03 1.50 25.18
CA ALA A 158 -19.04 1.98 24.23
C ALA A 158 -19.65 2.44 22.88
N LEU A 159 -20.89 2.03 22.55
CA LEU A 159 -21.55 2.37 21.28
C LEU A 159 -21.67 3.88 21.00
N GLY A 160 -21.61 4.70 22.05
CA GLY A 160 -21.64 6.16 21.95
C GLY A 160 -20.26 6.81 21.81
N LEU A 161 -19.18 6.06 21.93
CA LEU A 161 -17.81 6.59 21.91
C LEU A 161 -17.29 6.73 20.48
N PRO A 162 -16.71 7.88 20.09
CA PRO A 162 -16.08 8.05 18.77
C PRO A 162 -14.99 7.01 18.49
N ALA A 163 -14.20 6.66 19.50
CA ALA A 163 -13.15 5.64 19.37
C ALA A 163 -13.72 4.27 18.98
N PHE A 164 -14.89 3.88 19.54
CA PHE A 164 -15.55 2.63 19.19
C PHE A 164 -16.00 2.60 17.71
N ALA A 165 -16.52 3.71 17.20
CA ALA A 165 -16.89 3.83 15.79
C ALA A 165 -15.68 3.66 14.87
N THR A 166 -14.55 4.25 15.24
CA THR A 166 -13.28 4.11 14.51
C THR A 166 -12.78 2.65 14.52
N GLU A 167 -12.75 1.99 15.68
CA GLU A 167 -12.35 0.59 15.80
C GLU A 167 -13.29 -0.34 15.01
N LEU A 168 -14.60 -0.05 15.05
CA LEU A 168 -15.57 -0.81 14.27
C LEU A 168 -15.35 -0.61 12.77
N ARG A 169 -15.19 0.62 12.29
CA ARG A 169 -14.83 0.89 10.88
C ARG A 169 -13.59 0.09 10.47
N ASP A 170 -12.53 0.15 11.27
CA ASP A 170 -11.29 -0.54 10.97
C ASP A 170 -11.46 -2.07 10.94
N LEU A 171 -12.32 -2.64 11.80
CA LEU A 171 -12.69 -4.06 11.76
C LEU A 171 -13.44 -4.41 10.46
N LEU A 172 -14.43 -3.61 10.06
CA LEU A 172 -15.20 -3.84 8.83
C LEU A 172 -14.29 -3.76 7.59
N MET A 173 -13.42 -2.76 7.53
CA MET A 173 -12.43 -2.62 6.47
C MET A 173 -11.49 -3.84 6.42
N ARG A 174 -11.00 -4.33 7.59
CA ARG A 174 -10.15 -5.56 7.65
C ARG A 174 -10.88 -6.80 7.17
N ALA A 175 -12.18 -6.89 7.43
CA ALA A 175 -13.00 -7.99 6.92
C ALA A 175 -13.11 -7.91 5.38
N ALA A 176 -13.48 -6.75 4.85
CA ALA A 176 -13.61 -6.51 3.42
C ALA A 176 -12.28 -6.74 2.66
N GLU A 177 -11.14 -6.24 3.17
CA GLU A 177 -9.80 -6.47 2.59
C GLU A 177 -9.37 -7.94 2.53
N ARG A 178 -10.00 -8.79 3.33
CA ARG A 178 -9.83 -10.25 3.32
C ARG A 178 -10.90 -10.98 2.51
N GLY A 179 -11.77 -10.24 1.83
CA GLY A 179 -12.89 -10.80 1.08
C GLY A 179 -13.96 -11.43 1.97
N LEU A 180 -14.04 -11.05 3.26
CA LEU A 180 -15.07 -11.56 4.18
C LEU A 180 -16.34 -10.69 4.05
N ALA A 181 -17.43 -11.35 3.65
CA ALA A 181 -18.76 -10.76 3.71
C ALA A 181 -19.27 -10.67 5.16
N PRO A 182 -20.37 -9.93 5.43
CA PRO A 182 -20.98 -9.90 6.76
C PRO A 182 -21.27 -11.27 7.37
N GLU A 183 -21.72 -12.21 6.56
CA GLU A 183 -22.02 -13.58 6.96
C GLU A 183 -20.77 -14.37 7.38
N ASP A 184 -19.67 -14.16 6.67
CA ASP A 184 -18.39 -14.80 6.97
C ASP A 184 -17.83 -14.29 8.31
N LEU A 185 -17.95 -12.98 8.56
CA LEU A 185 -17.53 -12.38 9.84
C LEU A 185 -18.38 -12.91 11.00
N ILE A 186 -19.71 -13.11 10.79
CA ILE A 186 -20.60 -13.73 11.77
C ILE A 186 -20.19 -15.18 12.04
N ALA A 187 -19.95 -15.97 10.98
CA ALA A 187 -19.55 -17.37 11.09
C ALA A 187 -18.19 -17.50 11.80
N LEU A 188 -17.23 -16.66 11.44
CA LEU A 188 -15.92 -16.61 12.07
C LEU A 188 -16.03 -16.24 13.57
N GLY A 189 -16.86 -15.25 13.91
CA GLY A 189 -17.14 -14.86 15.28
C GLY A 189 -17.70 -16.01 16.12
N ARG A 190 -18.63 -16.77 15.56
CA ARG A 190 -19.19 -17.97 16.22
C ARG A 190 -18.13 -19.04 16.43
N THR A 191 -17.36 -19.37 15.39
CA THR A 191 -16.32 -20.40 15.44
C THR A 191 -15.21 -20.07 16.44
N LYS A 192 -14.88 -18.80 16.58
CA LYS A 192 -13.81 -18.31 17.48
C LYS A 192 -14.32 -17.91 18.87
N GLY A 193 -15.62 -18.04 19.16
CA GLY A 193 -16.22 -17.59 20.40
C GLY A 193 -16.13 -16.09 20.64
N ARG A 194 -16.13 -15.29 19.56
CA ARG A 194 -16.00 -13.82 19.58
C ARG A 194 -17.36 -13.21 19.29
N ASP A 195 -18.17 -13.02 20.33
CA ASP A 195 -19.52 -12.46 20.23
C ASP A 195 -19.53 -11.02 19.68
N GLU A 196 -18.47 -10.24 19.94
CA GLU A 196 -18.27 -8.92 19.34
C GLU A 196 -18.13 -8.97 17.81
N TRP A 197 -17.50 -10.01 17.25
CA TRP A 197 -17.42 -10.16 15.79
C TRP A 197 -18.76 -10.57 15.17
N VAL A 198 -19.55 -11.38 15.91
CA VAL A 198 -20.93 -11.68 15.49
C VAL A 198 -21.77 -10.42 15.42
N ALA A 199 -21.68 -9.54 16.43
CA ALA A 199 -22.37 -8.26 16.49
C ALA A 199 -21.89 -7.32 15.35
N ALA A 200 -20.56 -7.23 15.16
CA ALA A 200 -19.96 -6.43 14.09
C ALA A 200 -20.39 -6.91 12.70
N GLY A 201 -20.48 -8.22 12.46
CA GLY A 201 -20.94 -8.76 11.17
C GLY A 201 -22.42 -8.42 10.90
N ARG A 202 -23.30 -8.45 11.93
CA ARG A 202 -24.68 -7.99 11.79
C ARG A 202 -24.75 -6.48 11.50
N PHE A 203 -23.90 -5.71 12.15
CA PHE A 203 -23.78 -4.28 11.90
C PHE A 203 -23.28 -4.02 10.48
N PHE A 204 -22.31 -4.76 10.00
CA PHE A 204 -21.75 -4.67 8.66
C PHE A 204 -22.83 -4.84 7.59
N ARG A 205 -23.67 -5.85 7.72
CA ARG A 205 -24.83 -6.05 6.83
C ARG A 205 -25.76 -4.83 6.78
N THR A 206 -26.07 -4.25 7.95
CA THR A 206 -26.89 -3.03 8.04
C THR A 206 -26.19 -1.83 7.40
N TYR A 207 -24.88 -1.70 7.60
CA TYR A 207 -24.06 -0.66 7.00
C TYR A 207 -24.10 -0.75 5.47
N GLU A 208 -23.84 -1.92 4.89
CA GLU A 208 -23.91 -2.14 3.43
C GLU A 208 -25.30 -1.79 2.87
N GLN A 209 -26.37 -2.24 3.53
CA GLN A 209 -27.74 -1.91 3.11
C GLN A 209 -28.01 -0.41 3.10
N VAL A 210 -27.56 0.32 4.13
CA VAL A 210 -27.71 1.78 4.20
C VAL A 210 -26.88 2.47 3.15
N MET A 211 -25.67 1.99 2.87
CA MET A 211 -24.83 2.55 1.83
C MET A 211 -25.43 2.36 0.43
N LEU A 212 -26.00 1.20 0.13
CA LEU A 212 -26.75 0.94 -1.11
C LEU A 212 -27.96 1.87 -1.24
N LEU A 213 -28.74 2.03 -0.18
CA LEU A 213 -29.90 2.92 -0.19
C LEU A 213 -29.51 4.40 -0.38
N ARG A 214 -28.44 4.85 0.27
CA ARG A 214 -27.93 6.23 0.10
C ARG A 214 -27.43 6.47 -1.33
N GLY A 215 -26.82 5.47 -1.96
CA GLY A 215 -26.42 5.53 -3.37
C GLY A 215 -27.58 5.63 -4.34
N SER A 216 -28.74 5.01 -4.00
CA SER A 216 -29.93 4.99 -4.86
C SER A 216 -30.87 6.19 -4.67
N VAL A 217 -30.88 6.85 -3.50
CA VAL A 217 -31.78 7.97 -3.17
C VAL A 217 -31.27 9.33 -3.64
N GLY A 218 -30.01 9.43 -4.06
CA GLY A 218 -29.40 10.68 -4.52
C GLY A 218 -29.91 11.21 -5.87
N THR A 219 -31.19 11.06 -6.22
CA THR A 219 -31.77 11.37 -7.53
C THR A 219 -31.96 12.86 -7.86
N ALA A 220 -31.60 13.78 -6.95
CA ALA A 220 -31.84 15.21 -7.15
C ALA A 220 -30.65 16.00 -7.76
N ALA A 221 -29.47 15.38 -7.92
CA ALA A 221 -28.32 16.01 -8.59
C ALA A 221 -27.62 15.02 -9.52
N PRO A 222 -27.13 15.43 -10.71
CA PRO A 222 -26.46 14.53 -11.66
C PRO A 222 -25.24 13.80 -11.08
N GLN A 223 -24.65 14.33 -10.02
CA GLN A 223 -23.53 13.72 -9.28
C GLN A 223 -23.95 12.65 -8.26
N ALA A 224 -25.25 12.54 -7.98
CA ALA A 224 -25.78 11.63 -6.97
C ALA A 224 -25.94 10.17 -7.47
N THR A 225 -25.80 9.93 -8.77
CA THR A 225 -25.88 8.59 -9.37
C THR A 225 -24.54 7.85 -9.38
N ALA A 226 -23.44 8.52 -9.01
CA ALA A 226 -22.14 7.88 -8.94
C ALA A 226 -22.02 6.99 -7.68
N PRO A 227 -21.63 5.70 -7.81
CA PRO A 227 -21.45 4.84 -6.65
C PRO A 227 -20.35 5.41 -5.74
N ALA A 228 -20.65 5.47 -4.44
CA ALA A 228 -19.72 5.93 -3.44
C ALA A 228 -19.05 4.69 -2.81
N LEU A 229 -17.74 4.55 -3.01
CA LEU A 229 -16.97 3.38 -2.60
C LEU A 229 -15.95 3.76 -1.53
N ASP A 230 -15.78 2.91 -0.53
CA ASP A 230 -14.66 3.01 0.39
C ASP A 230 -13.37 2.42 -0.22
N ALA A 231 -12.27 2.45 0.54
CA ALA A 231 -10.98 2.01 0.03
C ALA A 231 -10.94 0.50 -0.30
N ALA A 232 -11.60 -0.35 0.50
CA ALA A 232 -11.65 -1.78 0.26
C ALA A 232 -12.62 -2.12 -0.88
N GLU A 233 -13.81 -1.50 -0.88
CA GLU A 233 -14.79 -1.61 -1.95
C GLU A 233 -14.21 -1.18 -3.30
N LEU A 234 -13.41 -0.12 -3.31
CA LEU A 234 -12.74 0.40 -4.50
C LEU A 234 -11.83 -0.65 -5.14
N VAL A 235 -11.00 -1.33 -4.34
CA VAL A 235 -10.07 -2.36 -4.85
C VAL A 235 -10.84 -3.61 -5.27
N SER A 236 -11.86 -4.02 -4.49
CA SER A 236 -12.73 -5.15 -4.81
C SER A 236 -13.49 -4.92 -6.12
N ALA A 237 -14.10 -3.74 -6.30
CA ALA A 237 -14.82 -3.37 -7.52
C ALA A 237 -13.87 -3.35 -8.74
N ALA A 238 -12.68 -2.79 -8.60
CA ALA A 238 -11.70 -2.77 -9.69
C ALA A 238 -11.26 -4.20 -10.08
N LEU A 239 -11.05 -5.08 -9.09
CA LEU A 239 -10.73 -6.48 -9.35
C LEU A 239 -11.88 -7.19 -10.08
N LEU A 240 -13.13 -7.00 -9.64
CA LEU A 240 -14.31 -7.54 -10.30
C LEU A 240 -14.41 -7.07 -11.75
N VAL A 241 -14.18 -5.77 -12.00
CA VAL A 241 -14.17 -5.23 -13.37
C VAL A 241 -13.12 -5.91 -14.24
N LEU A 242 -11.90 -6.06 -13.74
CA LEU A 242 -10.82 -6.74 -14.48
C LEU A 242 -11.12 -8.24 -14.73
N ASP A 243 -11.98 -8.86 -13.92
CA ASP A 243 -12.37 -10.25 -14.09
C ASP A 243 -13.59 -10.43 -15.03
N THR A 244 -14.51 -9.45 -15.06
CA THR A 244 -15.78 -9.58 -15.78
C THR A 244 -15.86 -8.76 -17.06
N ASP A 245 -15.09 -7.67 -17.18
CA ASP A 245 -15.06 -6.80 -18.36
C ASP A 245 -13.81 -7.06 -19.21
N ALA A 246 -13.99 -7.89 -20.24
CA ALA A 246 -12.88 -8.29 -21.13
C ALA A 246 -12.25 -7.11 -21.88
N GLU A 247 -13.02 -6.04 -22.18
CA GLU A 247 -12.51 -4.86 -22.88
C GLU A 247 -11.59 -4.05 -21.98
N VAL A 248 -12.02 -3.79 -20.73
CA VAL A 248 -11.19 -3.11 -19.72
C VAL A 248 -9.91 -3.91 -19.45
N MET A 249 -10.05 -5.24 -19.25
CA MET A 249 -8.88 -6.10 -19.00
C MET A 249 -7.89 -6.07 -20.17
N ARG A 250 -8.37 -6.14 -21.40
CA ARG A 250 -7.50 -6.09 -22.59
C ARG A 250 -6.75 -4.77 -22.65
N ARG A 251 -7.43 -3.62 -22.48
CA ARG A 251 -6.79 -2.29 -22.48
C ARG A 251 -5.74 -2.16 -21.39
N GLU A 252 -6.03 -2.66 -20.19
CA GLU A 252 -5.05 -2.61 -19.09
C GLU A 252 -3.87 -3.57 -19.34
N ALA A 253 -4.08 -4.76 -19.92
CA ALA A 253 -3.01 -5.68 -20.30
C ALA A 253 -2.10 -5.10 -21.40
N ASP A 254 -2.67 -4.39 -22.36
CA ASP A 254 -1.91 -3.71 -23.41
C ASP A 254 -1.11 -2.53 -22.87
N ARG A 255 -1.65 -1.84 -21.88
CA ARG A 255 -1.04 -0.67 -21.24
C ARG A 255 0.01 -1.06 -20.20
N VAL A 256 -0.27 -2.02 -19.32
CA VAL A 256 0.62 -2.42 -18.23
C VAL A 256 1.51 -3.57 -18.67
N ARG A 257 2.59 -3.25 -19.39
CA ARG A 257 3.57 -4.25 -19.82
C ARG A 257 4.61 -4.56 -18.77
N HIS A 258 4.99 -3.56 -17.98
CA HIS A 258 5.93 -3.71 -16.86
C HIS A 258 5.24 -3.26 -15.58
N LEU A 259 5.01 -4.20 -14.67
CA LEU A 259 4.40 -3.94 -13.38
C LEU A 259 5.46 -4.09 -12.28
N ILE A 260 5.74 -3.01 -11.58
CA ILE A 260 6.72 -2.97 -10.51
C ILE A 260 6.02 -2.54 -9.22
N VAL A 261 6.21 -3.29 -8.15
CA VAL A 261 5.61 -2.99 -6.85
C VAL A 261 6.73 -2.75 -5.84
N ASP A 262 6.78 -1.56 -5.27
CA ASP A 262 7.69 -1.23 -4.16
C ASP A 262 6.97 -1.42 -2.82
N ASP A 263 7.68 -1.93 -1.83
CA ASP A 263 7.16 -2.25 -0.49
C ASP A 263 5.95 -3.20 -0.50
N ALA A 264 6.00 -4.25 -1.33
CA ALA A 264 4.92 -5.22 -1.51
C ALA A 264 4.49 -5.95 -0.21
N GLN A 265 5.31 -5.91 0.87
CA GLN A 265 4.93 -6.42 2.19
C GLN A 265 3.79 -5.63 2.86
N HIS A 266 3.46 -4.46 2.34
CA HIS A 266 2.39 -3.60 2.88
C HIS A 266 1.04 -3.77 2.19
N LEU A 267 0.98 -4.60 1.15
CA LEU A 267 -0.28 -4.91 0.48
C LEU A 267 -1.18 -5.77 1.37
N ASP A 268 -2.46 -5.48 1.36
CA ASP A 268 -3.49 -6.38 1.87
C ASP A 268 -3.85 -7.48 0.83
N PRO A 269 -4.63 -8.51 1.21
CA PRO A 269 -4.97 -9.60 0.29
C PRO A 269 -5.70 -9.18 -0.98
N LEU A 270 -6.61 -8.19 -0.93
CA LEU A 270 -7.30 -7.68 -2.13
C LEU A 270 -6.35 -6.93 -3.06
N GLN A 271 -5.49 -6.10 -2.51
CA GLN A 271 -4.44 -5.42 -3.27
C GLN A 271 -3.48 -6.42 -3.91
N ALA A 272 -3.11 -7.47 -3.17
CA ALA A 272 -2.27 -8.56 -3.69
C ALA A 272 -2.98 -9.32 -4.83
N ALA A 273 -4.29 -9.56 -4.72
CA ALA A 273 -5.10 -10.17 -5.79
C ALA A 273 -5.13 -9.28 -7.04
N LEU A 274 -5.32 -7.97 -6.89
CA LEU A 274 -5.28 -7.00 -7.99
C LEU A 274 -3.91 -7.00 -8.69
N VAL A 275 -2.82 -6.96 -7.94
CA VAL A 275 -1.45 -7.06 -8.47
C VAL A 275 -1.23 -8.37 -9.22
N ASN A 276 -1.69 -9.50 -8.68
CA ASN A 276 -1.59 -10.79 -9.33
C ASN A 276 -2.39 -10.83 -10.64
N ARG A 277 -3.60 -10.27 -10.65
CA ARG A 277 -4.47 -10.23 -11.83
C ARG A 277 -3.84 -9.44 -12.98
N LEU A 278 -3.29 -8.28 -12.66
CA LEU A 278 -2.56 -7.46 -13.64
C LEU A 278 -1.25 -8.11 -14.08
N GLY A 279 -0.50 -8.64 -13.11
CA GLY A 279 0.80 -9.26 -13.36
C GLY A 279 0.74 -10.51 -14.23
N ALA A 280 -0.41 -11.21 -14.24
CA ALA A 280 -0.60 -12.38 -15.11
C ALA A 280 -0.57 -12.03 -16.61
N GLY A 281 -0.96 -10.81 -16.98
CA GLY A 281 -0.92 -10.31 -18.36
C GLY A 281 0.32 -9.48 -18.69
N ALA A 282 1.11 -9.10 -17.69
CA ALA A 282 2.28 -8.27 -17.87
C ALA A 282 3.47 -9.06 -18.45
N HIS A 283 4.30 -8.39 -19.25
CA HIS A 283 5.57 -8.94 -19.71
C HIS A 283 6.55 -9.15 -18.55
N GLU A 284 6.54 -8.23 -17.58
CA GLU A 284 7.41 -8.26 -16.40
C GLU A 284 6.61 -7.88 -15.15
N LEU A 285 6.76 -8.67 -14.08
CA LEU A 285 6.26 -8.37 -12.74
C LEU A 285 7.40 -8.41 -11.74
N LEU A 286 7.76 -7.26 -11.19
CA LEU A 286 8.79 -7.16 -10.14
C LEU A 286 8.16 -6.79 -8.81
N LEU A 287 8.37 -7.63 -7.78
CA LEU A 287 7.85 -7.43 -6.43
C LEU A 287 9.00 -7.16 -5.47
N PHE A 288 9.19 -5.88 -5.12
CA PHE A 288 10.20 -5.47 -4.15
C PHE A 288 9.63 -5.43 -2.74
N GLY A 289 10.36 -5.96 -1.77
CA GLY A 289 9.92 -5.87 -0.39
C GLY A 289 10.81 -6.58 0.61
N ASP A 290 10.37 -6.49 1.86
CA ASP A 290 10.96 -7.15 3.01
C ASP A 290 9.86 -7.69 3.92
N PRO A 291 9.64 -9.01 3.98
CA PRO A 291 8.62 -9.60 4.84
C PRO A 291 8.78 -9.22 6.33
N ASP A 292 10.02 -9.00 6.79
CA ASP A 292 10.30 -8.64 8.18
C ASP A 292 9.93 -7.17 8.51
N GLN A 293 9.65 -6.34 7.50
CA GLN A 293 9.19 -4.96 7.63
C GLN A 293 7.67 -4.80 7.47
N THR A 294 6.87 -5.84 7.69
CA THR A 294 5.39 -5.78 7.61
C THR A 294 4.82 -5.09 8.86
N ILE A 295 5.08 -3.78 8.99
CA ILE A 295 4.66 -2.98 10.15
C ILE A 295 3.19 -2.58 10.13
N PHE A 296 2.48 -2.74 9.00
CA PHE A 296 1.07 -2.41 8.83
C PHE A 296 0.13 -3.62 8.89
N SER A 297 0.55 -4.73 9.52
CA SER A 297 -0.31 -5.90 9.72
C SER A 297 -1.62 -5.57 10.45
N PHE A 298 -1.59 -4.60 11.37
CA PHE A 298 -2.79 -4.05 12.03
C PHE A 298 -3.74 -3.32 11.07
N ARG A 299 -3.25 -2.93 9.88
CA ARG A 299 -4.04 -2.38 8.76
C ARG A 299 -4.28 -3.38 7.63
N GLY A 300 -4.17 -4.67 7.90
CA GLY A 300 -4.44 -5.72 6.93
C GLY A 300 -3.26 -6.13 6.04
N ALA A 301 -2.10 -5.47 6.14
CA ALA A 301 -0.94 -5.85 5.35
C ALA A 301 -0.53 -7.31 5.57
N ASP A 302 -0.27 -8.00 4.47
CA ASP A 302 0.12 -9.41 4.44
C ASP A 302 1.32 -9.60 3.50
N PRO A 303 2.47 -10.09 4.00
CA PRO A 303 3.64 -10.35 3.16
C PRO A 303 3.49 -11.58 2.25
N GLY A 304 2.34 -12.23 2.21
CA GLY A 304 2.08 -13.45 1.44
C GLY A 304 2.53 -13.36 -0.02
N LEU A 305 2.33 -12.23 -0.67
CA LEU A 305 2.75 -11.99 -2.06
C LEU A 305 4.28 -12.16 -2.25
N LEU A 306 5.08 -11.86 -1.22
CA LEU A 306 6.53 -12.01 -1.22
C LEU A 306 7.01 -13.38 -0.73
N THR A 307 6.19 -14.09 0.06
CA THR A 307 6.63 -15.32 0.75
C THR A 307 6.07 -16.60 0.13
N THR A 308 4.94 -16.51 -0.59
CA THR A 308 4.25 -17.66 -1.19
C THR A 308 4.31 -17.63 -2.71
N GLY A 309 3.79 -18.67 -3.35
CA GLY A 309 3.54 -18.71 -4.81
C GLY A 309 4.73 -19.14 -5.68
N GLY A 310 5.83 -19.63 -5.12
CA GLY A 310 6.91 -20.30 -5.89
C GLY A 310 7.66 -19.43 -6.92
N ARG A 311 7.41 -18.11 -6.97
CA ARG A 311 8.10 -17.20 -7.91
C ARG A 311 9.60 -17.14 -7.60
N PRO A 312 10.47 -17.05 -8.64
CA PRO A 312 11.89 -16.80 -8.45
C PRO A 312 12.16 -15.60 -7.54
N ALA A 313 13.22 -15.65 -6.77
CA ALA A 313 13.60 -14.58 -5.88
C ALA A 313 15.08 -14.25 -5.97
N ILE A 314 15.41 -12.96 -6.02
CA ILE A 314 16.75 -12.43 -5.84
C ILE A 314 16.79 -11.73 -4.49
N ARG A 315 17.84 -11.98 -3.71
CA ARG A 315 18.07 -11.36 -2.41
C ARG A 315 19.16 -10.32 -2.51
N LEU A 316 18.81 -9.06 -2.19
CA LEU A 316 19.81 -7.99 -2.07
C LEU A 316 20.50 -8.12 -0.72
N SER A 317 21.80 -8.45 -0.76
CA SER A 317 22.55 -8.81 0.43
C SER A 317 23.29 -7.65 1.09
N ILE A 318 23.62 -6.58 0.35
CA ILE A 318 24.45 -5.48 0.84
C ILE A 318 23.59 -4.38 1.43
N ASP A 319 23.86 -4.02 2.69
CA ASP A 319 23.26 -2.86 3.34
C ASP A 319 24.14 -1.61 3.13
N HIS A 320 23.56 -0.59 2.53
CA HIS A 320 24.24 0.68 2.21
C HIS A 320 23.88 1.83 3.16
N ARG A 321 23.07 1.60 4.20
CA ARG A 321 22.53 2.64 5.05
C ARG A 321 22.85 2.49 6.53
N MET A 322 22.71 1.29 7.09
CA MET A 322 22.88 1.09 8.52
C MET A 322 24.35 1.05 8.91
N ALA A 323 24.70 1.75 9.99
CA ALA A 323 25.97 1.58 10.66
C ALA A 323 26.11 0.15 11.21
N PRO A 324 27.33 -0.43 11.22
CA PRO A 324 27.57 -1.80 11.69
C PRO A 324 26.98 -2.13 13.07
N ALA A 325 27.12 -1.21 14.04
CA ALA A 325 26.58 -1.41 15.40
C ALA A 325 25.03 -1.47 15.38
N VAL A 326 24.37 -0.58 14.61
CA VAL A 326 22.91 -0.57 14.46
C VAL A 326 22.44 -1.87 13.80
N ARG A 327 23.12 -2.30 12.76
CA ARG A 327 22.81 -3.55 12.07
C ARG A 327 22.92 -4.77 12.97
N ALA A 328 23.99 -4.84 13.79
CA ALA A 328 24.16 -5.92 14.76
C ALA A 328 23.00 -6.01 15.75
N ALA A 329 22.52 -4.86 16.23
CA ALA A 329 21.36 -4.78 17.13
C ALA A 329 20.07 -5.23 16.42
N VAL A 330 19.80 -4.71 15.21
CA VAL A 330 18.62 -5.07 14.40
C VAL A 330 18.62 -6.56 14.03
N SER A 331 19.77 -7.14 13.70
CA SER A 331 19.88 -8.57 13.37
C SER A 331 19.54 -9.48 14.55
N ARG A 332 19.90 -9.07 15.78
CA ARG A 332 19.52 -9.82 17.00
C ARG A 332 18.00 -9.78 17.23
N LEU A 333 17.38 -8.65 16.95
CA LEU A 333 15.93 -8.47 17.05
C LEU A 333 15.21 -9.27 15.96
N ALA A 334 15.65 -9.15 14.69
CA ALA A 334 15.06 -9.85 13.56
C ALA A 334 15.04 -11.37 13.76
N GLY A 335 16.06 -11.94 14.42
CA GLY A 335 16.10 -13.35 14.77
C GLY A 335 14.95 -13.83 15.68
N ARG A 336 14.20 -12.91 16.32
CA ARG A 336 13.07 -13.19 17.20
C ARG A 336 11.70 -12.93 16.57
N LEU A 337 11.66 -12.36 15.37
CA LEU A 337 10.41 -12.12 14.65
C LEU A 337 9.80 -13.45 14.17
N PRO A 338 8.46 -13.61 14.22
CA PRO A 338 7.79 -14.78 13.68
C PRO A 338 7.79 -14.75 12.15
N GLY A 339 7.73 -15.92 11.50
CA GLY A 339 7.54 -16.06 10.06
C GLY A 339 8.82 -16.25 9.24
N PRO A 340 8.71 -16.30 7.90
CA PRO A 340 9.83 -16.47 7.00
C PRO A 340 10.71 -15.20 7.05
N ARG A 341 11.96 -15.39 7.38
CA ARG A 341 12.89 -14.29 7.63
C ARG A 341 13.44 -13.71 6.33
N GLY A 342 13.44 -12.40 6.23
CA GLY A 342 14.08 -11.64 5.16
C GLY A 342 15.61 -11.64 5.27
N ALA A 343 16.25 -11.00 4.31
CA ALA A 343 17.69 -11.05 4.10
C ALA A 343 18.46 -10.00 4.94
N LEU A 344 18.42 -10.07 6.28
CA LEU A 344 19.30 -9.24 7.12
C LEU A 344 20.76 -9.77 7.20
N HIS A 345 21.13 -10.78 6.41
CA HIS A 345 22.38 -11.53 6.56
C HIS A 345 23.50 -11.16 5.61
N GLY A 346 23.42 -10.06 4.86
CA GLY A 346 24.50 -9.66 3.95
C GLY A 346 25.59 -8.81 4.64
N PRO A 347 26.72 -8.56 3.96
CA PRO A 347 27.78 -7.68 4.45
C PRO A 347 27.26 -6.25 4.59
N VAL A 348 27.83 -5.51 5.50
CA VAL A 348 27.62 -4.07 5.63
C VAL A 348 28.50 -3.36 4.61
N GLY A 349 27.95 -2.37 3.88
CA GLY A 349 28.75 -1.48 3.06
C GLY A 349 29.74 -0.65 3.91
N GLN A 350 30.51 0.19 3.26
CA GLN A 350 31.47 1.08 3.93
C GLN A 350 30.73 2.20 4.68
N GLN A 351 30.25 1.90 5.88
CA GLN A 351 29.59 2.85 6.77
C GLN A 351 30.41 3.05 8.04
N PRO A 352 30.38 4.24 8.67
CA PRO A 352 30.97 4.45 10.00
C PRO A 352 30.44 3.44 11.01
N ALA A 353 31.24 3.08 12.03
CA ALA A 353 30.89 2.06 13.02
C ALA A 353 29.53 2.27 13.68
N GLY A 354 29.19 3.52 13.98
CA GLY A 354 27.95 3.90 14.67
C GLY A 354 27.94 3.49 16.13
N GLU A 355 26.90 3.91 16.85
CA GLU A 355 26.72 3.59 18.25
C GLU A 355 25.26 3.18 18.51
N VAL A 356 25.06 2.26 19.44
CA VAL A 356 23.74 1.85 19.94
C VAL A 356 23.76 1.94 21.47
N ALA A 357 22.93 2.83 22.03
CA ALA A 357 22.73 2.95 23.46
C ALA A 357 21.34 2.41 23.82
N VAL A 358 21.28 1.60 24.89
CA VAL A 358 20.02 1.09 25.45
C VAL A 358 19.79 1.75 26.81
N ARG A 359 18.62 2.33 26.99
CA ARG A 359 18.20 2.93 28.26
C ARG A 359 16.88 2.32 28.70
N VAL A 360 16.73 2.13 29.99
CA VAL A 360 15.51 1.63 30.63
C VAL A 360 14.96 2.74 31.53
N PHE A 361 13.66 3.00 31.40
CA PHE A 361 12.97 4.04 32.17
C PHE A 361 11.90 3.41 33.05
N GLY A 362 11.66 4.02 34.21
CA GLY A 362 10.64 3.57 35.17
C GLY A 362 9.21 3.89 34.72
N SER A 363 9.02 4.78 33.74
CA SER A 363 7.71 5.13 33.18
C SER A 363 7.83 5.72 31.76
N ALA A 364 6.75 5.64 30.98
CA ALA A 364 6.65 6.26 29.68
C ALA A 364 6.83 7.79 29.72
N ALA A 365 6.40 8.47 30.79
CA ALA A 365 6.58 9.89 30.95
C ALA A 365 8.08 10.27 31.10
N THR A 366 8.85 9.47 31.84
CA THR A 366 10.30 9.67 32.00
C THR A 366 11.03 9.45 30.66
N GLU A 367 10.62 8.41 29.92
CA GLU A 367 11.13 8.14 28.56
C GLU A 367 10.87 9.31 27.62
N ALA A 368 9.61 9.78 27.54
CA ALA A 368 9.23 10.90 26.69
C ALA A 368 10.00 12.18 27.04
N SER A 369 10.17 12.49 28.33
CA SER A 369 10.94 13.64 28.80
C SER A 369 12.41 13.55 28.39
N TRP A 370 13.01 12.37 28.51
CA TRP A 370 14.39 12.15 28.10
C TRP A 370 14.54 12.32 26.58
N VAL A 371 13.65 11.74 25.77
CA VAL A 371 13.66 11.89 24.30
C VAL A 371 13.53 13.37 23.92
N ALA A 372 12.59 14.11 24.53
CA ALA A 372 12.42 15.52 24.27
C ALA A 372 13.69 16.35 24.58
N ASN A 373 14.44 15.97 25.65
CA ASN A 373 15.70 16.63 25.99
C ASN A 373 16.84 16.30 25.02
N GLN A 374 16.81 15.13 24.35
CA GLN A 374 17.84 14.78 23.34
C GLN A 374 17.58 15.44 21.98
N LEU A 375 16.36 15.93 21.73
CA LEU A 375 15.97 16.59 20.49
C LEU A 375 16.13 18.12 20.53
N ARG A 376 16.50 18.69 21.68
CA ARG A 376 16.85 20.11 21.85
C ARG A 376 18.32 20.38 21.58
#